data_1d1d02733ff96cf7f550bde1645645ec
#
_entry.id   1d1d02733ff96cf7f550bde1645645ec
#
_cell.length_a   1.000
_cell.length_b   1.000
_cell.length_c   1.000
_cell.angle_alpha   90.00
_cell.angle_beta   90.00
_cell.angle_gamma   90.00
#
_symmetry.space_group_name_H-M   'P 1'
#
loop_
_entity.id
_entity.type
_entity.pdbx_description
1 polymer ?
#
loop_
_entity_poly.entity_id
_entity_poly.type
_entity_poly.pdbx_seq_one_letter_code
_entity_poly.pdbx_strand_id
1 'polypeptide(L)'
;MNLTWQRDEQPVWDADKARVIGGAPEGAFVIPFHEGDALPGEWFVARDGERVVGYGRLDIGWGGDAEILLAVDPERQEAGVGSFVLARLEDEAAARGINYVYNTIRQHEGRELVHDWLVVRGFRGDLDGDLRKRVGSSPATPARNPRPSATTYDASADEGGQAPGREEQGGYVDVDEHRY
;
A
#
# COMPACT_ATOMS: atom_id res chain seq x y z
N MET A 1 18.38 -16.61 16.96
CA MET A 1 17.99 -15.19 16.89
C MET A 1 16.64 -15.04 17.56
N ASN A 2 16.51 -14.15 18.51
CA ASN A 2 15.25 -13.87 19.20
C ASN A 2 14.78 -12.46 18.82
N LEU A 3 14.01 -12.38 17.74
CA LEU A 3 13.52 -11.10 17.24
C LEU A 3 12.32 -10.60 18.04
N THR A 4 12.41 -9.35 18.47
CA THR A 4 11.33 -8.61 19.10
C THR A 4 10.88 -7.46 18.20
N TRP A 5 9.62 -7.04 18.37
CA TRP A 5 9.01 -5.95 17.60
C TRP A 5 8.35 -4.96 18.54
N GLN A 6 8.64 -3.70 18.36
CA GLN A 6 8.11 -2.63 19.20
C GLN A 6 7.83 -1.38 18.39
N ARG A 7 6.71 -0.71 18.72
CA ARG A 7 6.43 0.63 18.20
C ARG A 7 7.42 1.64 18.79
N ASP A 8 7.92 2.53 17.93
CA ASP A 8 8.70 3.70 18.33
C ASP A 8 7.72 4.87 18.55
N GLU A 9 7.43 5.19 19.81
CA GLU A 9 6.39 6.17 20.17
C GLU A 9 6.81 7.62 19.86
N GLN A 10 8.10 7.88 19.81
CA GLN A 10 8.67 9.22 19.52
C GLN A 10 9.82 9.06 18.53
N PRO A 11 9.52 8.72 17.28
CA PRO A 11 10.55 8.41 16.31
C PRO A 11 11.37 9.65 15.97
N VAL A 12 12.66 9.56 16.21
CA VAL A 12 13.66 10.55 15.83
C VAL A 12 14.75 9.90 14.99
N TRP A 13 15.41 10.69 14.16
CA TRP A 13 16.59 10.22 13.45
C TRP A 13 17.75 10.10 14.44
N ASP A 14 18.29 8.90 14.57
CA ASP A 14 19.33 8.54 15.51
C ASP A 14 20.44 7.70 14.84
N ALA A 15 21.46 7.35 15.62
CA ALA A 15 22.59 6.58 15.14
C ALA A 15 22.20 5.18 14.63
N ASP A 16 21.19 4.53 15.24
CA ASP A 16 20.70 3.22 14.80
C ASP A 16 20.01 3.33 13.45
N LYS A 17 19.18 4.35 13.23
CA LYS A 17 18.54 4.59 11.93
C LYS A 17 19.58 4.96 10.87
N ALA A 18 20.57 5.76 11.22
CA ALA A 18 21.67 6.10 10.33
C ALA A 18 22.46 4.83 9.89
N ARG A 19 22.67 3.90 10.82
CA ARG A 19 23.36 2.62 10.53
C ARG A 19 22.51 1.67 9.71
N VAL A 20 21.25 1.46 10.09
CA VAL A 20 20.36 0.47 9.48
C VAL A 20 19.81 0.97 8.14
N ILE A 21 19.26 2.17 8.11
CA ILE A 21 18.65 2.75 6.90
C ILE A 21 19.74 3.36 6.01
N GLY A 22 20.66 4.11 6.61
CA GLY A 22 21.78 4.73 5.89
C GLY A 22 22.80 3.72 5.37
N GLY A 23 22.82 2.51 5.89
CA GLY A 23 23.65 1.40 5.39
C GLY A 23 23.10 0.71 4.15
N ALA A 24 21.90 1.06 3.68
CA ALA A 24 21.35 0.55 2.44
C ALA A 24 22.11 1.11 1.21
N PRO A 25 22.01 0.46 0.02
CA PRO A 25 22.59 0.99 -1.20
C PRO A 25 22.16 2.42 -1.47
N GLU A 26 23.07 3.23 -2.03
CA GLU A 26 22.78 4.61 -2.38
C GLU A 26 21.55 4.72 -3.28
N GLY A 27 20.64 5.61 -2.95
CA GLY A 27 19.38 5.81 -3.66
C GLY A 27 18.22 4.94 -3.19
N ALA A 28 18.46 3.90 -2.38
CA ALA A 28 17.37 3.03 -1.87
C ALA A 28 16.36 3.79 -1.01
N PHE A 29 16.84 4.76 -0.21
CA PHE A 29 16.01 5.62 0.62
C PHE A 29 16.34 7.09 0.39
N VAL A 30 15.34 7.96 0.58
CA VAL A 30 15.58 9.40 0.74
C VAL A 30 15.72 9.68 2.23
N ILE A 31 16.86 10.23 2.61
CA ILE A 31 17.21 10.50 4.00
C ILE A 31 17.52 12.01 4.14
N PRO A 32 16.48 12.87 4.21
CA PRO A 32 16.69 14.31 4.39
C PRO A 32 16.84 14.70 5.88
N PHE A 33 17.10 13.73 6.75
CA PHE A 33 17.04 13.92 8.20
C PHE A 33 18.44 14.07 8.80
N HIS A 34 18.51 14.89 9.86
CA HIS A 34 19.66 15.05 10.72
C HIS A 34 19.38 14.43 12.08
N GLU A 35 20.43 14.16 12.85
CA GLU A 35 20.32 13.60 14.19
C GLU A 35 19.37 14.43 15.07
N GLY A 36 18.40 13.77 15.68
CA GLY A 36 17.39 14.38 16.53
C GLY A 36 16.13 14.87 15.81
N ASP A 37 16.11 14.89 14.48
CA ASP A 37 14.92 15.25 13.72
C ASP A 37 13.77 14.29 13.99
N ALA A 38 12.58 14.83 14.26
CA ALA A 38 11.37 14.05 14.39
C ALA A 38 10.97 13.46 13.03
N LEU A 39 10.57 12.20 13.03
CA LEU A 39 10.23 11.46 11.82
C LEU A 39 8.72 11.35 11.61
N PRO A 40 8.22 11.57 10.39
CA PRO A 40 6.82 11.35 10.07
C PRO A 40 6.48 9.87 9.94
N GLY A 41 5.20 9.54 10.09
CA GLY A 41 4.69 8.18 9.98
C GLY A 41 4.76 7.38 11.28
N GLU A 42 4.29 6.16 11.23
CA GLU A 42 4.34 5.22 12.35
C GLU A 42 5.55 4.31 12.20
N TRP A 43 6.45 4.39 13.15
CA TRP A 43 7.73 3.68 13.14
C TRP A 43 7.73 2.51 14.10
N PHE A 44 8.44 1.47 13.70
CA PHE A 44 8.61 0.24 14.47
C PHE A 44 10.07 -0.21 14.40
N VAL A 45 10.52 -0.85 15.45
CA VAL A 45 11.88 -1.34 15.58
C VAL A 45 11.90 -2.85 15.81
N ALA A 46 12.73 -3.54 15.04
CA ALA A 46 13.07 -4.94 15.24
C ALA A 46 14.43 -5.05 15.96
N ARG A 47 14.49 -5.85 17.02
CA ARG A 47 15.70 -6.07 17.79
C ARG A 47 16.03 -7.55 17.89
N ASP A 48 17.32 -7.85 17.95
CA ASP A 48 17.88 -9.14 18.39
C ASP A 48 18.63 -8.89 19.70
N GLY A 49 17.98 -9.21 20.82
CA GLY A 49 18.42 -8.75 22.13
C GLY A 49 18.37 -7.23 22.23
N GLU A 50 19.48 -6.61 22.56
CA GLU A 50 19.60 -5.14 22.64
C GLU A 50 19.92 -4.46 21.30
N ARG A 51 20.38 -5.23 20.32
CA ARG A 51 20.79 -4.69 19.02
C ARG A 51 19.56 -4.42 18.13
N VAL A 52 19.48 -3.21 17.60
CA VAL A 52 18.54 -2.88 16.53
C VAL A 52 19.02 -3.54 15.23
N VAL A 53 18.16 -4.37 14.63
CA VAL A 53 18.47 -5.12 13.40
C VAL A 53 17.58 -4.77 12.22
N GLY A 54 16.51 -4.03 12.43
CA GLY A 54 15.64 -3.58 11.37
C GLY A 54 14.65 -2.52 11.81
N TYR A 55 14.11 -1.83 10.83
CA TYR A 55 13.04 -0.85 11.00
C TYR A 55 11.92 -1.10 10.01
N GLY A 56 10.70 -0.80 10.45
CA GLY A 56 9.53 -0.70 9.61
C GLY A 56 8.84 0.64 9.82
N ARG A 57 8.22 1.17 8.76
CA ARG A 57 7.37 2.35 8.84
C ARG A 57 6.08 2.11 8.08
N LEU A 58 4.97 2.56 8.64
CA LEU A 58 3.70 2.72 7.96
C LEU A 58 3.43 4.21 7.76
N ASP A 59 3.19 4.60 6.52
CA ASP A 59 2.73 5.93 6.16
C ASP A 59 1.32 5.79 5.58
N ILE A 60 0.32 6.12 6.41
CA ILE A 60 -1.09 5.84 6.12
C ILE A 60 -1.67 6.99 5.31
N GLY A 61 -2.10 6.68 4.10
CA GLY A 61 -2.77 7.63 3.21
C GLY A 61 -4.29 7.72 3.42
N TRP A 62 -4.91 8.67 2.75
CA TRP A 62 -6.35 8.94 2.83
C TRP A 62 -7.23 7.83 2.25
N GLY A 63 -6.69 7.02 1.35
CA GLY A 63 -7.42 5.97 0.63
C GLY A 63 -7.56 4.63 1.37
N GLY A 64 -7.05 4.53 2.61
CA GLY A 64 -7.04 3.27 3.35
C GLY A 64 -5.89 2.34 2.94
N ASP A 65 -4.92 2.85 2.19
CA ASP A 65 -3.67 2.18 1.86
C ASP A 65 -2.53 2.77 2.69
N ALA A 66 -1.48 2.00 2.92
CA ALA A 66 -0.29 2.47 3.61
C ALA A 66 0.97 2.19 2.79
N GLU A 67 1.82 3.18 2.65
CA GLU A 67 3.18 2.98 2.16
C GLU A 67 4.02 2.35 3.25
N ILE A 68 4.78 1.31 2.91
CA ILE A 68 5.73 0.69 3.82
C ILE A 68 7.16 1.07 3.49
N LEU A 69 7.94 1.34 4.53
CA LEU A 69 9.39 1.32 4.48
C LEU A 69 9.86 0.12 5.31
N LEU A 70 10.82 -0.62 4.77
CA LEU A 70 11.46 -1.73 5.44
C LEU A 70 12.97 -1.59 5.25
N ALA A 71 13.70 -1.61 6.34
CA ALA A 71 15.15 -1.58 6.33
C ALA A 71 15.70 -2.65 7.28
N VAL A 72 16.78 -3.30 6.85
CA VAL A 72 17.48 -4.34 7.60
C VAL A 72 18.95 -3.92 7.75
N ASP A 73 19.48 -4.11 8.95
CA ASP A 73 20.89 -3.92 9.22
C ASP A 73 21.73 -4.69 8.19
N PRO A 74 22.63 -4.02 7.45
CA PRO A 74 23.46 -4.66 6.43
C PRO A 74 24.22 -5.91 6.93
N GLU A 75 24.60 -5.95 8.21
CA GLU A 75 25.26 -7.11 8.81
C GLU A 75 24.30 -8.25 9.17
N ARG A 76 23.00 -8.05 9.02
CA ARG A 76 21.95 -9.01 9.37
C ARG A 76 21.02 -9.35 8.21
N GLN A 77 21.42 -9.01 7.00
CA GLN A 77 20.73 -9.43 5.79
C GLN A 77 20.82 -10.96 5.64
N GLU A 78 19.84 -11.53 4.93
CA GLU A 78 19.71 -12.99 4.73
C GLU A 78 19.45 -13.82 5.99
N ALA A 79 19.35 -13.21 7.16
CA ALA A 79 19.06 -13.87 8.44
C ALA A 79 17.56 -13.93 8.79
N GLY A 80 16.67 -13.62 7.84
CA GLY A 80 15.21 -13.64 8.05
C GLY A 80 14.63 -12.38 8.70
N VAL A 81 15.44 -11.37 9.02
CA VAL A 81 15.00 -10.12 9.64
C VAL A 81 14.01 -9.38 8.71
N GLY A 82 14.30 -9.28 7.41
CA GLY A 82 13.41 -8.64 6.46
C GLY A 82 12.03 -9.28 6.39
N SER A 83 11.96 -10.61 6.38
CA SER A 83 10.70 -11.36 6.40
C SER A 83 9.91 -11.14 7.69
N PHE A 84 10.62 -11.08 8.82
CA PHE A 84 10.01 -10.77 10.11
C PHE A 84 9.42 -9.35 10.12
N VAL A 85 10.19 -8.34 9.72
CA VAL A 85 9.73 -6.94 9.68
C VAL A 85 8.53 -6.80 8.76
N LEU A 86 8.56 -7.39 7.56
CA LEU A 86 7.45 -7.34 6.61
C LEU A 86 6.19 -7.96 7.19
N ALA A 87 6.26 -9.15 7.77
CA ALA A 87 5.12 -9.81 8.39
C ALA A 87 4.50 -8.95 9.51
N ARG A 88 5.34 -8.32 10.33
CA ARG A 88 4.88 -7.43 11.39
C ARG A 88 4.23 -6.15 10.85
N LEU A 89 4.77 -5.55 9.81
CA LEU A 89 4.15 -4.41 9.16
C LEU A 89 2.78 -4.75 8.55
N GLU A 90 2.65 -5.93 7.96
CA GLU A 90 1.37 -6.43 7.45
C GLU A 90 0.34 -6.61 8.58
N ASP A 91 0.75 -7.18 9.72
CA ASP A 91 -0.09 -7.34 10.89
C ASP A 91 -0.53 -5.98 11.47
N GLU A 92 0.40 -5.03 11.59
CA GLU A 92 0.12 -3.66 12.06
C GLU A 92 -0.86 -2.93 11.13
N ALA A 93 -0.67 -3.04 9.81
CA ALA A 93 -1.56 -2.45 8.82
C ALA A 93 -2.97 -3.08 8.90
N ALA A 94 -3.07 -4.39 8.97
CA ALA A 94 -4.34 -5.11 9.10
C ALA A 94 -5.08 -4.72 10.38
N ALA A 95 -4.37 -4.59 11.50
CA ALA A 95 -4.95 -4.17 12.79
C ALA A 95 -5.53 -2.75 12.75
N ARG A 96 -5.03 -1.89 11.86
CA ARG A 96 -5.53 -0.53 11.63
C ARG A 96 -6.64 -0.44 10.58
N GLY A 97 -7.08 -1.57 10.04
CA GLY A 97 -8.09 -1.60 8.98
C GLY A 97 -7.58 -1.17 7.61
N ILE A 98 -6.28 -1.16 7.39
CA ILE A 98 -5.66 -0.91 6.09
C ILE A 98 -5.94 -2.09 5.17
N ASN A 99 -6.33 -1.81 3.93
CA ASN A 99 -6.64 -2.85 2.94
C ASN A 99 -5.41 -3.29 2.16
N TYR A 100 -4.56 -2.34 1.79
CA TYR A 100 -3.37 -2.59 0.99
C TYR A 100 -2.15 -1.91 1.62
N VAL A 101 -1.04 -2.62 1.59
CA VAL A 101 0.28 -2.00 1.76
C VAL A 101 0.96 -1.91 0.40
N TYR A 102 1.75 -0.86 0.20
CA TYR A 102 2.50 -0.68 -1.03
C TYR A 102 3.91 -0.18 -0.77
N ASN A 103 4.78 -0.45 -1.71
CA ASN A 103 6.16 0.04 -1.71
C ASN A 103 6.53 0.52 -3.11
N THR A 104 7.15 1.69 -3.20
CA THR A 104 7.72 2.22 -4.42
C THR A 104 9.23 2.01 -4.36
N ILE A 105 9.73 1.07 -5.18
CA ILE A 105 11.15 0.77 -5.21
C ILE A 105 11.89 1.88 -5.97
N ARG A 106 12.82 2.54 -5.29
CA ARG A 106 13.62 3.59 -5.88
C ARG A 106 14.72 3.03 -6.77
N GLN A 107 15.30 3.91 -7.58
CA GLN A 107 16.46 3.59 -8.42
C GLN A 107 17.70 3.42 -7.53
N HIS A 108 18.18 2.19 -7.41
CA HIS A 108 19.43 1.85 -6.72
C HIS A 108 19.99 0.53 -7.24
N GLU A 109 21.22 0.24 -6.88
CA GLU A 109 21.84 -1.05 -7.20
C GLU A 109 21.09 -2.17 -6.46
N GLY A 110 20.70 -3.23 -7.18
CA GLY A 110 20.00 -4.39 -6.61
C GLY A 110 18.49 -4.20 -6.45
N ARG A 111 17.91 -3.16 -7.04
CA ARG A 111 16.45 -2.92 -6.95
C ARG A 111 15.61 -4.09 -7.50
N GLU A 112 16.11 -4.81 -8.49
CA GLU A 112 15.45 -5.98 -9.05
C GLU A 112 15.36 -7.12 -8.03
N LEU A 113 16.37 -7.29 -7.20
CA LEU A 113 16.35 -8.28 -6.11
C LEU A 113 15.28 -7.92 -5.06
N VAL A 114 15.11 -6.64 -4.75
CA VAL A 114 14.05 -6.17 -3.83
C VAL A 114 12.68 -6.41 -4.45
N HIS A 115 12.50 -6.10 -5.73
CA HIS A 115 11.28 -6.36 -6.47
C HIS A 115 10.91 -7.85 -6.41
N ASP A 116 11.80 -8.72 -6.80
CA ASP A 116 11.58 -10.17 -6.82
C ASP A 116 11.31 -10.71 -5.41
N TRP A 117 12.01 -10.21 -4.41
CA TRP A 117 11.79 -10.55 -3.01
C TRP A 117 10.38 -10.19 -2.53
N LEU A 118 9.85 -9.03 -2.93
CA LEU A 118 8.48 -8.60 -2.62
C LEU A 118 7.44 -9.42 -3.40
N VAL A 119 7.69 -9.68 -4.69
CA VAL A 119 6.78 -10.47 -5.55
C VAL A 119 6.58 -11.87 -5.00
N VAL A 120 7.64 -12.54 -4.58
CA VAL A 120 7.57 -13.87 -3.93
C VAL A 120 6.70 -13.84 -2.67
N ARG A 121 6.63 -12.70 -1.99
CA ARG A 121 5.83 -12.49 -0.77
C ARG A 121 4.42 -11.97 -1.02
N GLY A 122 3.98 -11.98 -2.26
CA GLY A 122 2.60 -11.70 -2.64
C GLY A 122 2.33 -10.29 -3.13
N PHE A 123 3.35 -9.45 -3.23
CA PHE A 123 3.21 -8.13 -3.86
C PHE A 123 3.00 -8.27 -5.37
N ARG A 124 2.28 -7.33 -5.95
CA ARG A 124 2.02 -7.23 -7.39
C ARG A 124 2.24 -5.80 -7.85
N GLY A 125 2.81 -5.65 -9.00
CA GLY A 125 3.14 -4.37 -9.63
C GLY A 125 4.42 -4.45 -10.45
N ASP A 126 4.76 -3.35 -11.10
CA ASP A 126 5.93 -3.23 -11.93
C ASP A 126 7.11 -2.62 -11.18
N LEU A 127 8.32 -2.85 -11.68
CA LEU A 127 9.55 -2.34 -11.08
C LEU A 127 9.61 -0.80 -11.03
N ASP A 128 8.98 -0.13 -12.00
CA ASP A 128 8.94 1.33 -12.10
C ASP A 128 7.65 1.95 -11.52
N GLY A 129 6.82 1.14 -10.88
CA GLY A 129 5.59 1.55 -10.24
C GLY A 129 5.50 1.10 -8.78
N ASP A 130 4.30 1.17 -8.24
CA ASP A 130 4.02 0.69 -6.90
C ASP A 130 3.81 -0.82 -6.89
N LEU A 131 4.50 -1.49 -5.99
CA LEU A 131 4.21 -2.87 -5.64
C LEU A 131 3.20 -2.89 -4.49
N ARG A 132 2.08 -3.59 -4.68
CA ARG A 132 0.97 -3.63 -3.73
C ARG A 132 0.67 -5.03 -3.25
N LYS A 133 0.28 -5.15 -2.00
CA LYS A 133 -0.22 -6.39 -1.40
C LYS A 133 -1.44 -6.11 -0.55
N ARG A 134 -2.46 -6.96 -0.69
CA ARG A 134 -3.64 -6.92 0.16
C ARG A 134 -3.32 -7.51 1.53
N VAL A 135 -3.64 -6.79 2.60
CA VAL A 135 -3.42 -7.20 3.99
C VAL A 135 -4.72 -7.22 4.80
N GLY A 136 -5.71 -6.42 4.44
CA GLY A 136 -7.01 -6.39 5.09
C GLY A 136 -7.91 -7.54 4.64
N SER A 137 -8.70 -8.07 5.56
CA SER A 137 -9.86 -8.89 5.20
C SER A 137 -10.87 -7.95 4.56
N SER A 138 -11.19 -8.11 3.28
CA SER A 138 -12.41 -7.49 2.75
C SER A 138 -13.56 -7.87 3.64
N PRO A 139 -14.44 -6.92 4.02
CA PRO A 139 -15.78 -7.34 4.36
C PRO A 139 -16.27 -8.20 3.20
N ALA A 140 -16.73 -9.41 3.52
CA ALA A 140 -17.31 -10.30 2.51
C ALA A 140 -18.26 -9.44 1.67
N THR A 141 -18.03 -9.36 0.37
CA THR A 141 -18.97 -8.70 -0.54
C THR A 141 -20.30 -9.30 -0.18
N PRO A 142 -21.30 -8.52 0.29
CA PRO A 142 -22.59 -9.10 0.62
C PRO A 142 -23.01 -9.86 -0.63
N ALA A 143 -23.34 -11.13 -0.43
CA ALA A 143 -23.74 -12.00 -1.54
C ALA A 143 -24.77 -11.20 -2.35
N ARG A 144 -24.43 -10.91 -3.60
CA ARG A 144 -25.31 -10.21 -4.53
C ARG A 144 -26.61 -10.99 -4.46
N ASN A 145 -27.62 -10.40 -3.82
CA ASN A 145 -28.93 -11.02 -3.78
C ASN A 145 -29.27 -11.45 -5.20
N PRO A 146 -29.61 -12.71 -5.45
CA PRO A 146 -30.04 -13.11 -6.76
C PRO A 146 -31.17 -12.15 -7.14
N ARG A 147 -30.98 -11.45 -8.24
CA ARG A 147 -32.03 -10.63 -8.84
C ARG A 147 -33.28 -11.49 -8.86
N PRO A 148 -34.41 -11.04 -8.31
CA PRO A 148 -35.64 -11.79 -8.48
C PRO A 148 -35.81 -12.02 -9.98
N SER A 149 -35.95 -13.25 -10.39
CA SER A 149 -36.21 -13.62 -11.76
C SER A 149 -37.37 -12.76 -12.25
N ALA A 150 -37.18 -12.07 -13.35
CA ALA A 150 -38.22 -11.28 -13.96
C ALA A 150 -39.43 -12.21 -14.15
N THR A 151 -40.49 -11.92 -13.43
CA THR A 151 -41.78 -12.56 -13.64
C THR A 151 -42.15 -12.22 -15.06
N THR A 152 -42.26 -13.27 -15.87
CA THR A 152 -42.75 -13.18 -17.23
C THR A 152 -44.17 -12.62 -17.14
N TYR A 153 -44.34 -11.35 -17.45
CA TYR A 153 -45.66 -10.81 -17.70
C TYR A 153 -46.13 -11.39 -19.01
N ASP A 154 -47.13 -12.23 -18.91
CA ASP A 154 -47.90 -12.71 -20.04
C ASP A 154 -48.56 -11.51 -20.72
N ALA A 155 -48.09 -11.22 -21.94
CA ALA A 155 -48.69 -10.17 -22.76
C ALA A 155 -49.91 -10.75 -23.47
N SER A 156 -51.06 -10.59 -22.87
CA SER A 156 -52.31 -10.67 -23.59
C SER A 156 -52.97 -9.32 -23.67
N ALA A 157 -52.88 -8.79 -24.87
CA ALA A 157 -53.76 -7.83 -25.53
C ALA A 157 -54.46 -6.73 -24.70
N ASP A 158 -54.16 -5.48 -24.99
CA ASP A 158 -55.19 -4.59 -25.49
C ASP A 158 -54.61 -3.44 -26.32
N GLU A 159 -55.37 -3.09 -27.33
CA GLU A 159 -55.06 -2.11 -28.38
C GLU A 159 -55.22 -0.67 -27.86
N GLY A 160 -54.41 0.22 -28.38
CA GLY A 160 -54.83 1.58 -28.63
C GLY A 160 -54.17 2.66 -27.78
N GLY A 161 -53.33 3.46 -28.40
CA GLY A 161 -52.91 4.74 -27.84
C GLY A 161 -51.59 5.25 -28.42
N GLN A 162 -51.72 5.99 -29.51
CA GLN A 162 -50.64 6.81 -30.05
C GLN A 162 -50.09 7.77 -28.97
N ALA A 163 -48.79 7.74 -28.79
CA ALA A 163 -48.08 8.85 -28.21
C ALA A 163 -47.12 9.44 -29.22
N PRO A 164 -47.17 10.77 -29.47
CA PRO A 164 -46.25 11.41 -30.38
C PRO A 164 -44.89 11.59 -29.74
N GLY A 165 -43.88 11.37 -30.53
CA GLY A 165 -42.49 11.56 -30.17
C GLY A 165 -42.14 12.99 -29.79
N ARG A 166 -41.21 13.12 -28.89
CA ARG A 166 -40.44 14.32 -28.72
C ARG A 166 -38.97 13.95 -28.61
N GLU A 167 -38.29 14.21 -29.70
CA GLU A 167 -36.85 14.24 -29.76
C GLU A 167 -36.36 15.44 -28.94
N GLU A 168 -35.59 15.20 -27.90
CA GLU A 168 -34.76 16.25 -27.36
C GLU A 168 -33.30 15.94 -27.70
N GLN A 169 -32.80 16.77 -28.62
CA GLN A 169 -31.39 16.88 -28.95
C GLN A 169 -30.62 17.32 -27.71
N GLY A 170 -29.82 16.44 -27.17
CA GLY A 170 -28.80 16.81 -26.22
C GLY A 170 -27.65 17.52 -26.90
N GLY A 171 -27.53 18.80 -26.63
CA GLY A 171 -26.43 19.61 -27.15
C GLY A 171 -25.11 19.20 -26.50
N TYR A 172 -24.17 18.91 -27.37
CA TYR A 172 -22.74 18.86 -27.03
C TYR A 172 -22.29 20.26 -26.64
N VAL A 173 -21.69 20.41 -25.49
CA VAL A 173 -20.97 21.64 -25.13
C VAL A 173 -19.51 21.42 -25.47
N ASP A 174 -19.10 22.04 -26.54
CA ASP A 174 -17.73 22.21 -26.98
C ASP A 174 -17.04 23.19 -26.01
N VAL A 175 -16.01 22.74 -25.32
CA VAL A 175 -15.20 23.64 -24.50
C VAL A 175 -13.92 23.93 -25.28
N ASP A 176 -14.00 24.99 -26.04
CA ASP A 176 -12.85 25.54 -26.73
C ASP A 176 -11.81 26.10 -25.79
N GLU A 177 -10.59 25.78 -26.15
CA GLU A 177 -9.31 26.29 -25.71
C GLU A 177 -9.28 27.79 -25.37
N HIS A 178 -8.70 28.14 -24.25
CA HIS A 178 -8.01 29.43 -24.10
C HIS A 178 -6.62 29.23 -23.51
N ARG A 179 -5.66 29.28 -24.43
CA ARG A 179 -4.28 29.69 -24.16
C ARG A 179 -4.24 31.15 -23.67
N TYR A 180 -3.53 31.35 -22.57
CA TYR A 180 -2.55 32.43 -22.40
C TYR A 180 -1.54 32.00 -21.37
#